data_b0366b34d1ec5d138c8daf99500cc845
#
_entry.id   b0366b34d1ec5d138c8daf99500cc845
#
_cell.length_a   1.000
_cell.length_b   1.000
_cell.length_c   1.000
_cell.angle_alpha   90.00
_cell.angle_beta   90.00
_cell.angle_gamma   90.00
#
_symmetry.space_group_name_H-M   'P 1'
#
loop_
_entity.id
_entity.type
_entity.pdbx_description
1 polymer ?
#
loop_
_entity_poly.entity_id
_entity_poly.type
_entity_poly.pdbx_seq_one_letter_code
_entity_poly.pdbx_strand_id
1 'polypeptide(L)'
;MTRAFSWSLPLLSGGIFGALSTLATVGDPDLFWHLAQGRQTLTDGLARVDTFSWSVNGLPVLTDQWLGQVLWYEAYAALGWNGIIVLRAVLVAAIVTLIVATALHAQRRPIVAAMAALPAIALTRFAWTERPQLMGLCCFAVLIFLLRMSAERPRVLIAAPALILVWANLHASFALGLAVTAIACAELWLRRPDARRVAVGVVAACIAVTLLTPSGISIWTSASGHFLSPPRVIQEEGVPDVTQPYGFLFAFIVLAVLVTAQLSRPAGLRDVALLVPVLFVSMTAARHTPFFAVASAPYLAAHAPAAIGAIAAHFRINVRLPDFAPRVPSPRIDVATLVVALAAIVGAGLVARGEPNLTAYPAGALSSLPPGPGVVNDYDWGGFLIWYAPATPVFIDGRLFPYTGDALRDYETLVSLGPTWRDVLARRGARALLVKPGSPLAVRARDLGWSIVTESASYVLFIVPNSR
;
A
#
# COMPACT_ATOMS: atom_id res chain seq x y z
N MET A 1 5.59 23.36 30.53
CA MET A 1 5.38 24.19 29.31
C MET A 1 5.73 23.33 28.08
N THR A 2 4.73 22.91 27.33
CA THR A 2 4.93 22.20 26.06
C THR A 2 5.51 23.20 25.06
N ARG A 3 6.82 23.09 24.79
CA ARG A 3 7.46 23.91 23.74
C ARG A 3 6.79 23.59 22.40
N ALA A 4 6.37 24.63 21.70
CA ALA A 4 5.76 24.50 20.40
C ALA A 4 6.72 23.77 19.43
N PHE A 5 6.15 22.90 18.58
CA PHE A 5 6.83 22.10 17.59
C PHE A 5 6.81 22.83 16.24
N SER A 6 7.94 22.92 15.54
CA SER A 6 7.98 23.51 14.19
C SER A 6 7.75 22.42 13.14
N TRP A 7 6.81 22.68 12.25
CA TRP A 7 6.47 21.81 11.13
C TRP A 7 7.29 22.06 9.86
N SER A 8 8.11 23.15 9.83
CA SER A 8 8.82 23.54 8.61
C SER A 8 9.73 22.44 8.05
N LEU A 9 10.54 21.75 8.88
CA LEU A 9 11.39 20.65 8.38
C LEU A 9 10.59 19.44 7.93
N PRO A 10 9.60 18.91 8.68
CA PRO A 10 8.71 17.87 8.18
C PRO A 10 8.03 18.20 6.86
N LEU A 11 7.44 19.39 6.74
CA LEU A 11 6.73 19.83 5.53
C LEU A 11 7.68 20.01 4.35
N LEU A 12 8.88 20.54 4.57
CA LEU A 12 9.89 20.66 3.52
C LEU A 12 10.32 19.27 3.03
N SER A 13 10.59 18.34 3.96
CA SER A 13 10.94 16.96 3.60
C SER A 13 9.81 16.29 2.81
N GLY A 14 8.57 16.41 3.28
CA GLY A 14 7.39 15.90 2.57
C GLY A 14 7.26 16.52 1.18
N GLY A 15 7.40 17.82 1.05
CA GLY A 15 7.35 18.53 -0.23
C GLY A 15 8.40 18.05 -1.23
N ILE A 16 9.64 17.86 -0.78
CA ILE A 16 10.74 17.36 -1.61
C ILE A 16 10.42 15.94 -2.11
N PHE A 17 10.11 15.00 -1.21
CA PHE A 17 9.84 13.61 -1.61
C PHE A 17 8.54 13.46 -2.39
N GLY A 18 7.51 14.25 -2.07
CA GLY A 18 6.29 14.33 -2.87
C GLY A 18 6.57 14.78 -4.29
N ALA A 19 7.30 15.89 -4.47
CA ALA A 19 7.70 16.36 -5.79
C ALA A 19 8.59 15.36 -6.53
N LEU A 20 9.56 14.73 -5.86
CA LEU A 20 10.39 13.68 -6.47
C LEU A 20 9.55 12.46 -6.90
N SER A 21 8.48 12.14 -6.20
CA SER A 21 7.61 11.02 -6.58
C SER A 21 6.90 11.25 -7.92
N THR A 22 6.72 12.50 -8.35
CA THR A 22 6.10 12.84 -9.65
C THR A 22 6.98 12.44 -10.85
N LEU A 23 8.26 12.18 -10.64
CA LEU A 23 9.17 11.72 -11.70
C LEU A 23 8.91 10.26 -12.11
N ALA A 24 8.23 9.47 -11.28
CA ALA A 24 7.83 8.12 -11.63
C ALA A 24 6.54 8.17 -12.45
N THR A 25 6.52 7.45 -13.57
CA THR A 25 5.31 7.26 -14.38
C THR A 25 4.27 6.45 -13.61
N VAL A 26 3.01 6.54 -14.04
CA VAL A 26 1.96 5.63 -13.60
C VAL A 26 2.30 4.23 -14.13
N GLY A 27 2.38 3.23 -13.24
CA GLY A 27 2.90 1.92 -13.65
C GLY A 27 2.26 0.73 -12.93
N ASP A 28 1.40 0.95 -11.96
CA ASP A 28 0.76 -0.13 -11.22
C ASP A 28 -0.36 -0.78 -12.05
N PRO A 29 -0.28 -2.09 -12.36
CA PRO A 29 -1.30 -2.76 -13.16
C PRO A 29 -2.68 -2.81 -12.48
N ASP A 30 -2.72 -2.75 -11.16
CA ASP A 30 -3.99 -2.78 -10.43
C ASP A 30 -4.74 -1.45 -10.47
N LEU A 31 -4.06 -0.34 -10.77
CA LEU A 31 -4.71 0.96 -10.88
C LEU A 31 -5.90 0.93 -11.83
N PHE A 32 -5.77 0.24 -12.95
CA PHE A 32 -6.81 0.22 -13.97
C PHE A 32 -8.15 -0.33 -13.45
N TRP A 33 -8.12 -1.46 -12.74
CA TRP A 33 -9.35 -1.99 -12.15
C TRP A 33 -9.82 -1.17 -10.95
N HIS A 34 -8.91 -0.53 -10.20
CA HIS A 34 -9.31 0.42 -9.15
C HIS A 34 -10.07 1.60 -9.73
N LEU A 35 -9.61 2.17 -10.86
CA LEU A 35 -10.33 3.24 -11.56
C LEU A 35 -11.69 2.78 -12.07
N ALA A 36 -11.76 1.59 -12.67
CA ALA A 36 -13.01 1.03 -13.17
C ALA A 36 -14.03 0.80 -12.04
N GLN A 37 -13.58 0.25 -10.91
CA GLN A 37 -14.42 0.02 -9.74
C GLN A 37 -14.86 1.35 -9.08
N GLY A 38 -13.96 2.33 -9.01
CA GLY A 38 -14.29 3.68 -8.52
C GLY A 38 -15.35 4.36 -9.37
N ARG A 39 -15.21 4.29 -10.72
CA ARG A 39 -16.21 4.76 -11.67
C ARG A 39 -17.55 4.07 -11.47
N GLN A 40 -17.55 2.74 -11.43
CA GLN A 40 -18.78 1.96 -11.22
C GLN A 40 -19.48 2.33 -9.90
N THR A 41 -18.70 2.51 -8.83
CA THR A 41 -19.24 2.91 -7.53
C THR A 41 -19.98 4.26 -7.59
N LEU A 42 -19.50 5.20 -8.40
CA LEU A 42 -20.15 6.51 -8.57
C LEU A 42 -21.36 6.48 -9.51
N THR A 43 -21.34 5.63 -10.55
CA THR A 43 -22.43 5.56 -11.54
C THR A 43 -23.55 4.63 -11.11
N ASP A 44 -23.20 3.44 -10.59
CA ASP A 44 -24.14 2.33 -10.37
C ASP A 44 -24.30 2.00 -8.87
N GLY A 45 -23.49 2.63 -8.01
CA GLY A 45 -23.40 2.31 -6.60
C GLY A 45 -22.40 1.20 -6.29
N LEU A 46 -22.35 0.79 -5.02
CA LEU A 46 -21.41 -0.22 -4.53
C LEU A 46 -21.72 -1.60 -5.13
N ALA A 47 -20.75 -2.18 -5.83
CA ALA A 47 -20.88 -3.52 -6.37
C ALA A 47 -21.06 -4.56 -5.24
N ARG A 48 -22.03 -5.45 -5.40
CA ARG A 48 -22.28 -6.58 -4.48
C ARG A 48 -21.85 -7.90 -5.10
N VAL A 49 -21.76 -7.93 -6.41
CA VAL A 49 -21.36 -9.10 -7.21
C VAL A 49 -20.34 -8.68 -8.25
N ASP A 50 -19.55 -9.65 -8.71
CA ASP A 50 -18.59 -9.41 -9.79
C ASP A 50 -19.30 -9.19 -11.12
N THR A 51 -18.87 -8.14 -11.83
CA THR A 51 -19.39 -7.75 -13.14
C THR A 51 -18.28 -7.59 -14.18
N PHE A 52 -17.02 -7.66 -13.78
CA PHE A 52 -15.88 -7.43 -14.67
C PHE A 52 -15.31 -8.70 -15.28
N SER A 53 -15.52 -9.85 -14.62
CA SER A 53 -15.03 -11.12 -15.13
C SER A 53 -16.15 -12.03 -15.64
N TRP A 54 -15.80 -12.94 -16.51
CA TRP A 54 -16.72 -13.98 -16.94
C TRP A 54 -16.52 -15.31 -16.20
N SER A 55 -15.34 -15.54 -15.62
CA SER A 55 -15.02 -16.77 -14.88
C SER A 55 -15.74 -16.89 -13.55
N VAL A 56 -16.06 -15.74 -12.92
CA VAL A 56 -16.71 -15.63 -11.61
C VAL A 56 -17.86 -14.60 -11.61
N ASN A 57 -18.43 -14.30 -12.78
CA ASN A 57 -19.54 -13.35 -12.90
C ASN A 57 -20.69 -13.67 -11.94
N GLY A 58 -21.20 -12.67 -11.28
CA GLY A 58 -22.31 -12.78 -10.33
C GLY A 58 -21.92 -13.31 -8.95
N LEU A 59 -20.67 -13.74 -8.73
CA LEU A 59 -20.23 -14.11 -7.38
C LEU A 59 -20.12 -12.90 -6.48
N PRO A 60 -20.41 -13.03 -5.16
CA PRO A 60 -20.28 -11.94 -4.21
C PRO A 60 -18.88 -11.33 -4.19
N VAL A 61 -18.79 -9.99 -4.15
CA VAL A 61 -17.53 -9.26 -3.96
C VAL A 61 -17.57 -8.43 -2.70
N LEU A 62 -16.40 -8.27 -2.07
CA LEU A 62 -16.22 -7.35 -0.96
C LEU A 62 -15.77 -5.98 -1.47
N THR A 63 -16.40 -4.95 -0.94
CA THR A 63 -16.12 -3.54 -1.28
C THR A 63 -15.37 -2.86 -0.14
N ASP A 64 -14.24 -3.47 0.26
CA ASP A 64 -13.43 -3.04 1.41
C ASP A 64 -12.48 -1.86 1.12
N GLN A 65 -12.35 -1.47 -0.17
CA GLN A 65 -11.46 -0.40 -0.62
C GLN A 65 -12.23 0.67 -1.42
N TRP A 66 -13.55 0.67 -1.35
CA TRP A 66 -14.41 1.48 -2.21
C TRP A 66 -14.07 2.97 -2.17
N LEU A 67 -13.80 3.52 -0.99
CA LEU A 67 -13.48 4.95 -0.85
C LEU A 67 -12.13 5.28 -1.50
N GLY A 68 -11.13 4.40 -1.36
CA GLY A 68 -9.83 4.56 -2.01
C GLY A 68 -9.95 4.51 -3.54
N GLN A 69 -10.77 3.60 -4.06
CA GLN A 69 -11.04 3.48 -5.49
C GLN A 69 -11.76 4.71 -6.06
N VAL A 70 -12.74 5.23 -5.34
CA VAL A 70 -13.44 6.48 -5.69
C VAL A 70 -12.46 7.66 -5.69
N LEU A 71 -11.61 7.80 -4.68
CA LEU A 71 -10.64 8.90 -4.63
C LEU A 71 -9.62 8.84 -5.77
N TRP A 72 -9.15 7.64 -6.16
CA TRP A 72 -8.29 7.47 -7.33
C TRP A 72 -9.04 7.85 -8.62
N TYR A 73 -10.29 7.39 -8.78
CA TYR A 73 -11.08 7.73 -9.96
C TYR A 73 -11.40 9.23 -10.05
N GLU A 74 -11.76 9.88 -8.95
CA GLU A 74 -12.02 11.34 -8.93
C GLU A 74 -10.76 12.15 -9.28
N ALA A 75 -9.58 11.72 -8.79
CA ALA A 75 -8.33 12.34 -9.19
C ALA A 75 -8.08 12.21 -10.70
N TYR A 76 -8.39 11.03 -11.28
CA TYR A 76 -8.32 10.81 -12.72
C TYR A 76 -9.36 11.63 -13.48
N ALA A 77 -10.59 11.66 -13.02
CA ALA A 77 -11.68 12.40 -13.66
C ALA A 77 -11.40 13.92 -13.71
N ALA A 78 -10.75 14.46 -12.66
CA ALA A 78 -10.43 15.88 -12.56
C ALA A 78 -9.27 16.31 -13.47
N LEU A 79 -8.18 15.53 -13.56
CA LEU A 79 -6.92 15.95 -14.19
C LEU A 79 -6.28 14.84 -15.06
N GLY A 80 -7.03 13.79 -15.42
CA GLY A 80 -6.50 12.64 -16.14
C GLY A 80 -5.39 11.92 -15.35
N TRP A 81 -4.42 11.38 -16.06
CA TRP A 81 -3.30 10.68 -15.46
C TRP A 81 -2.44 11.57 -14.54
N ASN A 82 -2.40 12.88 -14.82
CA ASN A 82 -1.70 13.83 -13.96
C ASN A 82 -2.37 13.95 -12.58
N GLY A 83 -3.69 13.80 -12.49
CA GLY A 83 -4.41 13.74 -11.22
C GLY A 83 -3.98 12.57 -10.36
N ILE A 84 -3.73 11.42 -10.97
CA ILE A 84 -3.18 10.24 -10.30
C ILE A 84 -1.80 10.54 -9.71
N ILE A 85 -0.91 11.15 -10.49
CA ILE A 85 0.44 11.55 -10.03
C ILE A 85 0.35 12.56 -8.88
N VAL A 86 -0.51 13.57 -8.99
CA VAL A 86 -0.69 14.58 -7.94
C VAL A 86 -1.20 13.94 -6.64
N LEU A 87 -2.21 13.07 -6.71
CA LEU A 87 -2.74 12.40 -5.52
C LEU A 87 -1.68 11.51 -4.87
N ARG A 88 -0.94 10.71 -5.66
CA ARG A 88 0.19 9.92 -5.16
C ARG A 88 1.21 10.80 -4.46
N ALA A 89 1.61 11.91 -5.09
CA ALA A 89 2.62 12.82 -4.55
C ALA A 89 2.18 13.50 -3.24
N VAL A 90 0.90 13.86 -3.11
CA VAL A 90 0.34 14.41 -1.87
C VAL A 90 0.36 13.36 -0.75
N LEU A 91 -0.03 12.11 -1.05
CA LEU A 91 0.02 11.02 -0.07
C LEU A 91 1.45 10.72 0.39
N VAL A 92 2.40 10.66 -0.55
CA VAL A 92 3.83 10.49 -0.24
C VAL A 92 4.34 11.64 0.63
N ALA A 93 4.01 12.88 0.28
CA ALA A 93 4.37 14.05 1.07
C ALA A 93 3.82 13.98 2.50
N ALA A 94 2.56 13.57 2.66
CA ALA A 94 1.93 13.40 3.97
C ALA A 94 2.66 12.32 4.80
N ILE A 95 2.94 11.15 4.21
CA ILE A 95 3.65 10.05 4.87
C ILE A 95 5.04 10.51 5.33
N VAL A 96 5.83 11.12 4.45
CA VAL A 96 7.18 11.58 4.78
C VAL A 96 7.14 12.68 5.85
N THR A 97 6.21 13.64 5.72
CA THR A 97 5.99 14.68 6.74
C THR A 97 5.75 14.06 8.11
N LEU A 98 4.88 13.05 8.19
CA LEU A 98 4.53 12.38 9.44
C LEU A 98 5.68 11.54 10.01
N ILE A 99 6.46 10.85 9.16
CA ILE A 99 7.65 10.10 9.59
C ILE A 99 8.66 11.07 10.23
N VAL A 100 8.99 12.18 9.55
CA VAL A 100 9.94 13.17 10.08
C VAL A 100 9.39 13.87 11.31
N ALA A 101 8.12 14.23 11.34
CA ALA A 101 7.47 14.83 12.49
C ALA A 101 7.50 13.90 13.72
N THR A 102 7.23 12.63 13.52
CA THR A 102 7.23 11.63 14.60
C THR A 102 8.66 11.39 15.12
N ALA A 103 9.65 11.32 14.23
CA ALA A 103 11.06 11.22 14.57
C ALA A 103 11.54 12.46 15.37
N LEU A 104 11.15 13.68 14.96
CA LEU A 104 11.45 14.93 15.67
C LEU A 104 10.78 15.01 17.04
N HIS A 105 9.59 14.45 17.17
CA HIS A 105 8.93 14.39 18.47
C HIS A 105 9.64 13.42 19.41
N ALA A 106 10.27 12.35 18.88
CA ALA A 106 11.08 11.41 19.63
C ALA A 106 12.50 11.94 19.94
N GLN A 107 13.11 12.69 19.00
CA GLN A 107 14.46 13.23 19.09
C GLN A 107 14.49 14.68 18.65
N ARG A 108 14.77 15.58 19.60
CA ARG A 108 14.70 17.02 19.36
C ARG A 108 15.85 17.61 18.53
N ARG A 109 16.88 16.84 18.22
CA ARG A 109 17.99 17.24 17.34
C ARG A 109 17.58 17.03 15.88
N PRO A 110 17.32 18.09 15.10
CA PRO A 110 16.69 17.95 13.78
C PRO A 110 17.45 17.06 12.81
N ILE A 111 18.78 17.17 12.76
CA ILE A 111 19.59 16.35 11.87
C ILE A 111 19.56 14.87 12.27
N VAL A 112 19.66 14.59 13.57
CA VAL A 112 19.61 13.21 14.06
C VAL A 112 18.26 12.57 13.76
N ALA A 113 17.17 13.31 13.98
CA ALA A 113 15.82 12.85 13.65
C ALA A 113 15.64 12.61 12.14
N ALA A 114 16.14 13.53 11.31
CA ALA A 114 16.08 13.39 9.86
C ALA A 114 16.90 12.17 9.38
N MET A 115 18.13 12.01 9.87
CA MET A 115 18.96 10.85 9.53
C MET A 115 18.33 9.51 9.95
N ALA A 116 17.70 9.46 11.13
CA ALA A 116 16.98 8.26 11.58
C ALA A 116 15.72 7.97 10.74
N ALA A 117 15.10 9.00 10.15
CA ALA A 117 13.94 8.88 9.28
C ALA A 117 14.28 8.40 7.85
N LEU A 118 15.51 8.65 7.36
CA LEU A 118 15.87 8.35 5.97
C LEU A 118 15.72 6.88 5.58
N PRO A 119 16.19 5.88 6.35
CA PRO A 119 15.97 4.47 6.00
C PRO A 119 14.50 4.10 5.93
N ALA A 120 13.69 4.66 6.85
CA ALA A 120 12.25 4.45 6.85
C ALA A 120 11.59 5.05 5.60
N ILE A 121 11.93 6.30 5.25
CA ILE A 121 11.44 6.94 4.01
C ILE A 121 11.83 6.11 2.79
N ALA A 122 13.09 5.68 2.71
CA ALA A 122 13.58 4.87 1.60
C ALA A 122 12.81 3.54 1.46
N LEU A 123 12.50 2.85 2.57
CA LEU A 123 11.74 1.60 2.53
C LEU A 123 10.26 1.85 2.18
N THR A 124 9.66 2.98 2.59
CA THR A 124 8.28 3.29 2.20
C THR A 124 8.12 3.48 0.70
N ARG A 125 9.20 3.76 -0.07
CA ARG A 125 9.15 3.88 -1.53
C ARG A 125 8.57 2.64 -2.22
N PHE A 126 8.72 1.47 -1.62
CA PHE A 126 8.12 0.23 -2.11
C PHE A 126 6.58 0.29 -2.19
N ALA A 127 5.95 1.12 -1.36
CA ALA A 127 4.50 1.32 -1.35
C ALA A 127 4.04 2.61 -2.06
N TRP A 128 4.93 3.32 -2.79
CA TRP A 128 4.54 4.55 -3.51
C TRP A 128 3.90 4.23 -4.87
N THR A 129 2.91 3.37 -4.82
CA THR A 129 2.12 2.92 -5.98
C THR A 129 0.72 3.51 -5.94
N GLU A 130 0.01 3.46 -7.06
CA GLU A 130 -1.30 4.06 -7.24
C GLU A 130 -2.41 3.11 -6.75
N ARG A 131 -2.25 2.58 -5.52
CA ARG A 131 -3.20 1.66 -4.88
C ARG A 131 -3.81 2.25 -3.61
N PRO A 132 -4.99 1.83 -3.18
CA PRO A 132 -5.57 2.18 -1.88
C PRO A 132 -4.65 1.86 -0.69
N GLN A 133 -3.71 0.92 -0.84
CA GLN A 133 -2.68 0.60 0.15
C GLN A 133 -1.84 1.82 0.55
N LEU A 134 -1.52 2.73 -0.38
CA LEU A 134 -0.79 3.96 -0.08
C LEU A 134 -1.57 4.87 0.88
N MET A 135 -2.90 4.92 0.72
CA MET A 135 -3.79 5.65 1.64
C MET A 135 -3.81 4.98 3.02
N GLY A 136 -3.82 3.63 3.06
CA GLY A 136 -3.68 2.86 4.29
C GLY A 136 -2.37 3.13 5.02
N LEU A 137 -1.25 3.23 4.31
CA LEU A 137 0.06 3.59 4.89
C LEU A 137 0.06 5.03 5.42
N CYS A 138 -0.62 5.96 4.74
CA CYS A 138 -0.81 7.33 5.23
C CYS A 138 -1.60 7.34 6.54
N CYS A 139 -2.70 6.61 6.63
CA CYS A 139 -3.47 6.46 7.87
C CYS A 139 -2.61 5.86 8.99
N PHE A 140 -1.78 4.87 8.69
CA PHE A 140 -0.86 4.30 9.66
C PHE A 140 0.17 5.32 10.15
N ALA A 141 0.73 6.14 9.27
CA ALA A 141 1.66 7.20 9.66
C ALA A 141 0.98 8.25 10.58
N VAL A 142 -0.29 8.62 10.29
CA VAL A 142 -1.11 9.46 11.18
C VAL A 142 -1.28 8.77 12.54
N LEU A 143 -1.61 7.47 12.56
CA LEU A 143 -1.80 6.73 13.80
C LEU A 143 -0.51 6.72 14.64
N ILE A 144 0.65 6.38 14.05
CA ILE A 144 1.93 6.36 14.78
C ILE A 144 2.25 7.74 15.37
N PHE A 145 1.96 8.81 14.64
CA PHE A 145 2.10 10.17 15.16
C PHE A 145 1.16 10.44 16.36
N LEU A 146 -0.12 10.08 16.28
CA LEU A 146 -1.08 10.18 17.38
C LEU A 146 -0.66 9.37 18.59
N LEU A 147 -0.21 8.13 18.37
CA LEU A 147 0.29 7.26 19.42
C LEU A 147 1.53 7.84 20.11
N ARG A 148 2.43 8.46 19.34
CA ARG A 148 3.59 9.13 19.93
C ARG A 148 3.19 10.31 20.83
N MET A 149 2.25 11.13 20.36
CA MET A 149 1.74 12.26 21.12
C MET A 149 0.96 11.84 22.38
N SER A 150 0.29 10.70 22.35
CA SER A 150 -0.54 10.21 23.46
C SER A 150 0.25 9.86 24.71
N ALA A 151 1.57 9.67 24.60
CA ALA A 151 2.44 9.49 25.76
C ALA A 151 2.36 10.68 26.73
N GLU A 152 2.29 11.89 26.19
CA GLU A 152 2.17 13.13 26.95
C GLU A 152 0.71 13.57 27.15
N ARG A 153 -0.12 13.32 26.11
CA ARG A 153 -1.52 13.78 26.02
C ARG A 153 -2.47 12.63 25.63
N PRO A 154 -2.89 11.77 26.56
CA PRO A 154 -3.74 10.61 26.23
C PRO A 154 -5.01 10.91 25.45
N ARG A 155 -5.62 12.09 25.67
CA ARG A 155 -6.83 12.51 24.97
C ARG A 155 -6.68 12.66 23.45
N VAL A 156 -5.47 12.74 22.92
CA VAL A 156 -5.23 12.77 21.47
C VAL A 156 -5.76 11.49 20.81
N LEU A 157 -5.80 10.37 21.53
CA LEU A 157 -6.34 9.10 21.01
C LEU A 157 -7.83 9.12 20.72
N ILE A 158 -8.58 10.12 21.19
CA ILE A 158 -10.00 10.30 20.84
C ILE A 158 -10.18 10.50 19.32
N ALA A 159 -9.12 10.91 18.60
CA ALA A 159 -9.15 11.00 17.15
C ALA A 159 -9.00 9.62 16.45
N ALA A 160 -8.52 8.58 17.15
CA ALA A 160 -8.29 7.28 16.53
C ALA A 160 -9.57 6.62 15.95
N PRO A 161 -10.74 6.64 16.59
CA PRO A 161 -11.96 6.08 15.99
C PRO A 161 -12.32 6.73 14.65
N ALA A 162 -12.21 8.05 14.51
CA ALA A 162 -12.47 8.72 13.23
C ALA A 162 -11.45 8.31 12.16
N LEU A 163 -10.18 8.17 12.53
CA LEU A 163 -9.13 7.67 11.63
C LEU A 163 -9.42 6.23 11.20
N ILE A 164 -9.77 5.33 12.12
CA ILE A 164 -10.10 3.93 11.83
C ILE A 164 -11.34 3.83 10.94
N LEU A 165 -12.38 4.65 11.15
CA LEU A 165 -13.55 4.70 10.28
C LEU A 165 -13.18 5.00 8.83
N VAL A 166 -12.40 6.06 8.60
CA VAL A 166 -11.93 6.42 7.26
C VAL A 166 -11.06 5.31 6.69
N TRP A 167 -10.12 4.80 7.47
CA TRP A 167 -9.17 3.78 7.03
C TRP A 167 -9.87 2.45 6.66
N ALA A 168 -10.87 2.00 7.42
CA ALA A 168 -11.63 0.78 7.13
C ALA A 168 -12.41 0.84 5.81
N ASN A 169 -12.69 2.05 5.30
CA ASN A 169 -13.27 2.27 3.98
C ASN A 169 -12.23 2.47 2.87
N LEU A 170 -10.95 2.70 3.24
CA LEU A 170 -9.85 2.89 2.30
C LEU A 170 -9.09 1.61 2.00
N HIS A 171 -8.77 0.78 3.03
CA HIS A 171 -7.91 -0.39 2.86
C HIS A 171 -7.97 -1.33 4.06
N ALA A 172 -7.90 -2.65 3.81
CA ALA A 172 -7.95 -3.72 4.82
C ALA A 172 -6.87 -3.63 5.92
N SER A 173 -5.77 -2.89 5.70
CA SER A 173 -4.73 -2.68 6.71
C SER A 173 -5.20 -1.92 7.96
N PHE A 174 -6.45 -1.44 8.01
CA PHE A 174 -7.06 -0.87 9.23
C PHE A 174 -6.99 -1.85 10.41
N ALA A 175 -7.03 -3.16 10.14
CA ALA A 175 -6.90 -4.20 11.17
C ALA A 175 -5.57 -4.12 11.93
N LEU A 176 -4.44 -3.86 11.22
CA LEU A 176 -3.16 -3.58 11.86
C LEU A 176 -3.23 -2.30 12.71
N GLY A 177 -3.86 -1.25 12.18
CA GLY A 177 -4.07 -0.01 12.92
C GLY A 177 -4.86 -0.20 14.20
N LEU A 178 -5.93 -1.01 14.15
CA LEU A 178 -6.72 -1.34 15.34
C LEU A 178 -5.91 -2.15 16.36
N ALA A 179 -5.16 -3.15 15.92
CA ALA A 179 -4.30 -3.96 16.79
C ALA A 179 -3.26 -3.08 17.52
N VAL A 180 -2.57 -2.22 16.79
CA VAL A 180 -1.57 -1.29 17.34
C VAL A 180 -2.22 -0.28 18.30
N THR A 181 -3.43 0.21 17.98
CA THR A 181 -4.20 1.08 18.86
C THR A 181 -4.59 0.37 20.17
N ALA A 182 -5.07 -0.87 20.08
CA ALA A 182 -5.44 -1.67 21.24
C ALA A 182 -4.24 -1.91 22.17
N ILE A 183 -3.08 -2.25 21.62
CA ILE A 183 -1.83 -2.45 22.36
C ILE A 183 -1.40 -1.16 23.08
N ALA A 184 -1.45 -0.02 22.38
CA ALA A 184 -1.10 1.26 22.98
C ALA A 184 -2.08 1.68 24.09
N CYS A 185 -3.38 1.40 23.90
CA CYS A 185 -4.40 1.63 24.91
C CYS A 185 -4.25 0.69 26.11
N ALA A 186 -3.85 -0.56 25.91
CA ALA A 186 -3.54 -1.50 26.99
C ALA A 186 -2.35 -1.02 27.84
N GLU A 187 -1.27 -0.56 27.19
CA GLU A 187 -0.13 0.05 27.89
C GLU A 187 -0.55 1.28 28.69
N LEU A 188 -1.35 2.15 28.07
CA LEU A 188 -1.88 3.35 28.72
C LEU A 188 -2.75 2.99 29.93
N TRP A 189 -3.63 1.99 29.80
CA TRP A 189 -4.46 1.48 30.89
C TRP A 189 -3.66 0.96 32.07
N LEU A 190 -2.56 0.26 31.81
CA LEU A 190 -1.66 -0.28 32.84
C LEU A 190 -0.89 0.83 33.58
N ARG A 191 -0.39 1.85 32.84
CA ARG A 191 0.52 2.87 33.38
C ARG A 191 -0.15 4.14 33.85
N ARG A 192 -1.36 4.44 33.37
CA ARG A 192 -2.04 5.71 33.60
C ARG A 192 -3.48 5.49 34.13
N PRO A 193 -3.67 5.33 35.43
CA PRO A 193 -5.01 5.15 36.01
C PRO A 193 -6.01 6.23 35.62
N ASP A 194 -5.55 7.47 35.48
CA ASP A 194 -6.33 8.64 35.04
C ASP A 194 -6.82 8.54 33.57
N ALA A 195 -6.17 7.74 32.73
CA ALA A 195 -6.49 7.58 31.33
C ALA A 195 -7.24 6.27 31.00
N ARG A 196 -7.52 5.42 31.98
CA ARG A 196 -8.18 4.09 31.76
C ARG A 196 -9.50 4.20 31.00
N ARG A 197 -10.35 5.15 31.34
CA ARG A 197 -11.64 5.35 30.66
C ARG A 197 -11.44 5.74 29.20
N VAL A 198 -10.46 6.59 28.92
CA VAL A 198 -10.10 6.99 27.55
C VAL A 198 -9.59 5.78 26.77
N ALA A 199 -8.70 4.97 27.34
CA ALA A 199 -8.15 3.79 26.69
C ALA A 199 -9.24 2.78 26.31
N VAL A 200 -10.14 2.43 27.23
CA VAL A 200 -11.26 1.50 26.97
C VAL A 200 -12.23 2.08 25.95
N GLY A 201 -12.63 3.35 26.13
CA GLY A 201 -13.57 4.02 25.22
C GLY A 201 -13.04 4.13 23.79
N VAL A 202 -11.74 4.41 23.62
CA VAL A 202 -11.09 4.47 22.28
C VAL A 202 -11.13 3.11 21.60
N VAL A 203 -10.74 2.04 22.27
CA VAL A 203 -10.73 0.68 21.68
C VAL A 203 -12.14 0.26 21.30
N ALA A 204 -13.11 0.42 22.21
CA ALA A 204 -14.50 0.09 21.94
C ALA A 204 -15.08 0.89 20.75
N ALA A 205 -14.79 2.19 20.70
CA ALA A 205 -15.21 3.04 19.59
C ALA A 205 -14.51 2.65 18.26
N CYS A 206 -13.22 2.35 18.29
CA CYS A 206 -12.48 1.87 17.11
C CYS A 206 -13.08 0.57 16.55
N ILE A 207 -13.48 -0.37 17.40
CA ILE A 207 -14.15 -1.60 16.97
C ILE A 207 -15.54 -1.26 16.39
N ALA A 208 -16.33 -0.46 17.10
CA ALA A 208 -17.69 -0.12 16.68
C ALA A 208 -17.74 0.58 15.31
N VAL A 209 -16.82 1.52 15.03
CA VAL A 209 -16.83 2.25 13.75
C VAL A 209 -16.46 1.38 12.55
N THR A 210 -15.78 0.24 12.73
CA THR A 210 -15.52 -0.69 11.62
C THR A 210 -16.79 -1.32 11.08
N LEU A 211 -17.84 -1.40 11.89
CA LEU A 211 -19.15 -1.90 11.49
C LEU A 211 -19.95 -0.89 10.64
N LEU A 212 -19.50 0.37 10.58
CA LEU A 212 -20.12 1.41 9.76
C LEU A 212 -19.63 1.40 8.30
N THR A 213 -18.80 0.41 7.92
CA THR A 213 -18.44 0.19 6.52
C THR A 213 -19.62 -0.43 5.76
N PRO A 214 -19.70 -0.25 4.43
CA PRO A 214 -20.75 -0.89 3.61
C PRO A 214 -20.77 -2.43 3.70
N SER A 215 -19.63 -3.04 4.05
CA SER A 215 -19.50 -4.48 4.26
C SER A 215 -19.91 -4.93 5.68
N GLY A 216 -20.16 -4.00 6.61
CA GLY A 216 -20.51 -4.31 7.99
C GLY A 216 -19.52 -5.28 8.64
N ILE A 217 -20.04 -6.35 9.25
CA ILE A 217 -19.20 -7.36 9.92
C ILE A 217 -18.26 -8.10 8.94
N SER A 218 -18.65 -8.22 7.66
CA SER A 218 -17.88 -8.95 6.65
C SER A 218 -16.53 -8.27 6.34
N ILE A 219 -16.30 -7.01 6.73
CA ILE A 219 -15.01 -6.35 6.61
C ILE A 219 -13.89 -7.12 7.35
N TRP A 220 -14.24 -7.81 8.42
CA TRP A 220 -13.31 -8.62 9.22
C TRP A 220 -12.89 -9.91 8.52
N THR A 221 -13.75 -10.50 7.67
CA THR A 221 -13.40 -11.67 6.87
C THR A 221 -12.41 -11.30 5.77
N SER A 222 -12.55 -10.13 5.14
CA SER A 222 -11.57 -9.58 4.20
C SER A 222 -10.22 -9.36 4.88
N ALA A 223 -10.22 -8.62 6.00
CA ALA A 223 -9.00 -8.33 6.73
C ALA A 223 -8.28 -9.61 7.18
N SER A 224 -9.01 -10.62 7.69
CA SER A 224 -8.41 -11.90 8.12
C SER A 224 -7.90 -12.74 6.94
N GLY A 225 -8.60 -12.75 5.81
CA GLY A 225 -8.19 -13.47 4.61
C GLY A 225 -6.83 -13.02 4.08
N HIS A 226 -6.59 -11.72 4.05
CA HIS A 226 -5.30 -11.15 3.64
C HIS A 226 -4.12 -11.55 4.54
N PHE A 227 -4.37 -11.80 5.83
CA PHE A 227 -3.31 -12.17 6.78
C PHE A 227 -3.11 -13.68 6.92
N LEU A 228 -4.18 -14.48 6.78
CA LEU A 228 -4.15 -15.91 7.08
C LEU A 228 -3.90 -16.81 5.87
N SER A 229 -4.19 -16.33 4.67
CA SER A 229 -4.09 -17.12 3.43
C SER A 229 -3.59 -16.27 2.26
N PRO A 230 -2.38 -15.69 2.32
CA PRO A 230 -1.85 -14.93 1.21
C PRO A 230 -1.66 -15.85 -0.01
N PRO A 231 -2.13 -15.45 -1.20
CA PRO A 231 -1.92 -16.22 -2.42
C PRO A 231 -0.45 -16.21 -2.79
N ARG A 232 0.17 -17.38 -2.87
CA ARG A 232 1.62 -17.53 -3.14
C ARG A 232 2.05 -17.16 -4.57
N VAL A 233 1.11 -16.88 -5.45
CA VAL A 233 1.36 -16.56 -6.87
C VAL A 233 1.87 -15.13 -7.07
N ILE A 234 1.70 -14.24 -6.08
CA ILE A 234 2.06 -12.82 -6.16
C ILE A 234 3.35 -12.57 -5.40
N GLN A 235 4.37 -12.01 -6.08
CA GLN A 235 5.69 -11.77 -5.48
C GLN A 235 5.64 -10.90 -4.22
N GLU A 236 4.79 -9.88 -4.17
CA GLU A 236 4.67 -8.97 -3.02
C GLU A 236 3.97 -9.61 -1.81
N GLU A 237 3.25 -10.73 -2.00
CA GLU A 237 2.64 -11.55 -0.95
C GLU A 237 3.63 -12.56 -0.34
N GLY A 238 4.79 -12.73 -0.97
CA GLY A 238 5.87 -13.54 -0.43
C GLY A 238 6.59 -12.87 0.72
N VAL A 239 7.35 -13.66 1.50
CA VAL A 239 8.24 -13.13 2.55
C VAL A 239 9.26 -12.14 1.96
N PRO A 240 9.71 -11.13 2.72
CA PRO A 240 10.71 -10.19 2.24
C PRO A 240 12.00 -10.89 1.79
N ASP A 241 12.35 -10.70 0.52
CA ASP A 241 13.56 -11.27 -0.08
C ASP A 241 14.75 -10.32 0.13
N VAL A 242 15.70 -10.72 0.96
CA VAL A 242 16.89 -9.92 1.29
C VAL A 242 17.86 -9.74 0.11
N THR A 243 17.69 -10.48 -0.97
CA THR A 243 18.46 -10.28 -2.21
C THR A 243 17.96 -9.10 -3.04
N GLN A 244 16.75 -8.65 -2.76
CA GLN A 244 16.14 -7.48 -3.37
C GLN A 244 16.45 -6.21 -2.55
N PRO A 245 16.59 -5.04 -3.18
CA PRO A 245 16.94 -3.79 -2.49
C PRO A 245 16.01 -3.44 -1.32
N TYR A 246 14.69 -3.66 -1.46
CA TYR A 246 13.73 -3.40 -0.41
C TYR A 246 13.87 -4.37 0.77
N GLY A 247 14.12 -5.65 0.49
CA GLY A 247 14.30 -6.67 1.53
C GLY A 247 15.62 -6.50 2.27
N PHE A 248 16.70 -6.11 1.56
CA PHE A 248 17.97 -5.72 2.19
C PHE A 248 17.78 -4.53 3.13
N LEU A 249 17.08 -3.47 2.68
CA LEU A 249 16.83 -2.30 3.50
C LEU A 249 15.92 -2.62 4.71
N PHE A 250 14.93 -3.48 4.53
CA PHE A 250 14.11 -3.98 5.63
C PHE A 250 14.97 -4.70 6.67
N ALA A 251 15.81 -5.66 6.26
CA ALA A 251 16.73 -6.38 7.15
C ALA A 251 17.69 -5.41 7.85
N PHE A 252 18.21 -4.40 7.14
CA PHE A 252 19.05 -3.36 7.73
C PHE A 252 18.32 -2.59 8.84
N ILE A 253 17.06 -2.19 8.62
CA ILE A 253 16.26 -1.49 9.65
C ILE A 253 15.99 -2.40 10.85
N VAL A 254 15.67 -3.69 10.62
CA VAL A 254 15.49 -4.67 11.69
C VAL A 254 16.78 -4.80 12.53
N LEU A 255 17.93 -4.96 11.86
CA LEU A 255 19.22 -5.03 12.52
C LEU A 255 19.52 -3.75 13.32
N ALA A 256 19.26 -2.57 12.73
CA ALA A 256 19.45 -1.30 13.43
C ALA A 256 18.56 -1.19 14.70
N VAL A 257 17.32 -1.66 14.64
CA VAL A 257 16.41 -1.73 15.80
C VAL A 257 16.98 -2.68 16.87
N LEU A 258 17.44 -3.87 16.49
CA LEU A 258 18.02 -4.84 17.42
C LEU A 258 19.31 -4.33 18.07
N VAL A 259 20.22 -3.77 17.30
CA VAL A 259 21.49 -3.19 17.78
C VAL A 259 21.22 -2.02 18.73
N THR A 260 20.30 -1.14 18.38
CA THR A 260 19.93 -0.02 19.25
C THR A 260 19.24 -0.48 20.52
N ALA A 261 18.41 -1.52 20.46
CA ALA A 261 17.78 -2.11 21.65
C ALA A 261 18.82 -2.69 22.63
N GLN A 262 19.90 -3.27 22.10
CA GLN A 262 20.96 -3.86 22.93
C GLN A 262 21.92 -2.81 23.50
N LEU A 263 22.24 -1.75 22.74
CA LEU A 263 23.29 -0.80 23.09
C LEU A 263 22.78 0.51 23.73
N SER A 264 21.47 0.76 23.70
CA SER A 264 20.85 1.91 24.34
C SER A 264 20.23 1.54 25.68
N ARG A 265 19.57 2.53 26.33
CA ARG A 265 18.72 2.25 27.49
C ARG A 265 17.63 1.25 27.09
N PRO A 266 17.16 0.38 28.04
CA PRO A 266 16.10 -0.58 27.74
C PRO A 266 14.94 0.09 27.03
N ALA A 267 14.52 -0.50 25.92
CA ALA A 267 13.33 -0.05 25.18
C ALA A 267 12.13 -0.05 26.13
N GLY A 268 11.36 1.02 26.11
CA GLY A 268 10.13 1.08 26.89
C GLY A 268 9.15 -0.02 26.45
N LEU A 269 8.32 -0.51 27.38
CA LEU A 269 7.28 -1.49 27.04
C LEU A 269 6.46 -1.05 25.81
N ARG A 270 6.21 0.25 25.69
CA ARG A 270 5.48 0.84 24.57
C ARG A 270 6.17 0.61 23.23
N ASP A 271 7.50 0.86 23.16
CA ASP A 271 8.25 0.72 21.91
C ASP A 271 8.28 -0.77 21.49
N VAL A 272 8.49 -1.68 22.43
CA VAL A 272 8.47 -3.13 22.17
C VAL A 272 7.07 -3.59 21.73
N ALA A 273 6.04 -3.15 22.45
CA ALA A 273 4.66 -3.55 22.18
C ALA A 273 4.15 -3.04 20.83
N LEU A 274 4.67 -1.92 20.32
CA LEU A 274 4.32 -1.41 19.01
C LEU A 274 5.16 -2.06 17.89
N LEU A 275 6.46 -2.23 18.10
CA LEU A 275 7.36 -2.73 17.05
C LEU A 275 7.20 -4.23 16.78
N VAL A 276 7.03 -5.05 17.82
CA VAL A 276 7.00 -6.51 17.65
C VAL A 276 5.84 -7.00 16.78
N PRO A 277 4.57 -6.58 16.98
CA PRO A 277 3.48 -7.01 16.11
C PRO A 277 3.62 -6.51 14.68
N VAL A 278 4.09 -5.27 14.50
CA VAL A 278 4.30 -4.70 13.16
C VAL A 278 5.44 -5.42 12.45
N LEU A 279 6.52 -5.76 13.16
CA LEU A 279 7.60 -6.60 12.61
C LEU A 279 7.08 -7.97 12.19
N PHE A 280 6.32 -8.64 13.07
CA PHE A 280 5.74 -9.95 12.76
C PHE A 280 4.92 -9.92 11.48
N VAL A 281 3.98 -8.97 11.35
CA VAL A 281 3.18 -8.79 10.13
C VAL A 281 4.07 -8.47 8.92
N SER A 282 5.12 -7.65 9.10
CA SER A 282 6.03 -7.30 8.00
C SER A 282 6.91 -8.46 7.53
N MET A 283 7.10 -9.49 8.36
CA MET A 283 7.81 -10.70 7.95
C MET A 283 6.92 -11.69 7.17
N THR A 284 5.59 -11.53 7.21
CA THR A 284 4.67 -12.42 6.49
C THR A 284 4.53 -12.08 5.01
N ALA A 285 4.67 -10.81 4.64
CA ALA A 285 4.59 -10.36 3.25
C ALA A 285 5.42 -9.09 3.01
N ALA A 286 6.09 -9.03 1.87
CA ALA A 286 6.97 -7.92 1.49
C ALA A 286 6.23 -6.58 1.49
N ARG A 287 4.99 -6.55 1.02
CA ARG A 287 4.13 -5.36 0.99
C ARG A 287 3.83 -4.75 2.36
N HIS A 288 4.06 -5.49 3.46
CA HIS A 288 3.86 -4.97 4.82
C HIS A 288 5.11 -4.29 5.40
N THR A 289 6.29 -4.44 4.78
CA THR A 289 7.54 -3.86 5.28
C THR A 289 7.52 -2.33 5.44
N PRO A 290 6.77 -1.54 4.62
CA PRO A 290 6.63 -0.10 4.82
C PRO A 290 5.99 0.29 6.16
N PHE A 291 5.09 -0.54 6.69
CA PHE A 291 4.48 -0.29 8.01
C PHE A 291 5.53 -0.37 9.13
N PHE A 292 6.43 -1.36 9.07
CA PHE A 292 7.53 -1.46 10.03
C PHE A 292 8.50 -0.29 9.91
N ALA A 293 8.77 0.17 8.70
CA ALA A 293 9.58 1.36 8.47
C ALA A 293 9.01 2.58 9.20
N VAL A 294 7.72 2.87 9.02
CA VAL A 294 7.03 3.99 9.68
C VAL A 294 7.07 3.85 11.21
N ALA A 295 6.81 2.64 11.74
CA ALA A 295 6.81 2.39 13.17
C ALA A 295 8.21 2.49 13.80
N SER A 296 9.27 2.11 13.08
CA SER A 296 10.64 2.08 13.57
C SER A 296 11.32 3.46 13.61
N ALA A 297 10.90 4.41 12.76
CA ALA A 297 11.53 5.73 12.66
C ALA A 297 11.61 6.49 14.01
N PRO A 298 10.53 6.65 14.80
CA PRO A 298 10.60 7.32 16.08
C PRO A 298 11.46 6.57 17.11
N TYR A 299 11.48 5.24 17.08
CA TYR A 299 12.31 4.43 17.92
C TYR A 299 13.79 4.65 17.62
N LEU A 300 14.19 4.53 16.35
CA LEU A 300 15.56 4.77 15.92
C LEU A 300 16.01 6.21 16.23
N ALA A 301 15.15 7.20 16.00
CA ALA A 301 15.45 8.57 16.36
C ALA A 301 15.75 8.76 17.86
N ALA A 302 15.00 8.10 18.72
CA ALA A 302 15.19 8.19 20.18
C ALA A 302 16.43 7.44 20.67
N HIS A 303 16.75 6.27 20.11
CA HIS A 303 17.71 5.32 20.67
C HIS A 303 19.05 5.25 19.92
N ALA A 304 19.09 5.51 18.60
CA ALA A 304 20.33 5.42 17.80
C ALA A 304 21.46 6.32 18.32
N PRO A 305 21.23 7.56 18.79
CA PRO A 305 22.31 8.40 19.32
C PRO A 305 23.08 7.75 20.49
N ALA A 306 22.37 7.10 21.39
CA ALA A 306 22.99 6.41 22.53
C ALA A 306 23.78 5.17 22.08
N ALA A 307 23.24 4.40 21.15
CA ALA A 307 23.90 3.22 20.57
C ALA A 307 25.18 3.64 19.79
N ILE A 308 25.11 4.69 18.98
CA ILE A 308 26.28 5.26 18.28
C ILE A 308 27.33 5.71 19.27
N GLY A 309 26.93 6.38 20.36
CA GLY A 309 27.84 6.78 21.43
C GLY A 309 28.52 5.59 22.13
N ALA A 310 27.79 4.49 22.40
CA ALA A 310 28.33 3.29 22.99
C ALA A 310 29.35 2.59 22.04
N ILE A 311 29.03 2.47 20.75
CA ILE A 311 29.95 1.94 19.72
C ILE A 311 31.20 2.80 19.63
N ALA A 312 31.03 4.13 19.53
CA ALA A 312 32.15 5.06 19.43
C ALA A 312 33.08 4.98 20.65
N ALA A 313 32.51 4.88 21.84
CA ALA A 313 33.29 4.70 23.07
C ALA A 313 34.09 3.37 23.08
N HIS A 314 33.47 2.27 22.62
CA HIS A 314 34.13 0.97 22.52
C HIS A 314 35.35 1.02 21.58
N PHE A 315 35.22 1.68 20.44
CA PHE A 315 36.32 1.82 19.46
C PHE A 315 37.19 3.06 19.72
N ARG A 316 36.99 3.79 20.81
CA ARG A 316 37.70 5.04 21.16
C ARG A 316 37.63 6.11 20.06
N ILE A 317 36.53 6.16 19.32
CA ILE A 317 36.27 7.14 18.26
C ILE A 317 35.50 8.32 18.87
N ASN A 318 35.97 9.55 18.59
CA ASN A 318 35.25 10.75 19.04
C ASN A 318 34.20 11.12 18.01
N VAL A 319 32.94 10.71 18.22
CA VAL A 319 31.79 11.05 17.39
C VAL A 319 31.02 12.20 18.00
N ARG A 320 31.01 13.34 17.33
CA ARG A 320 30.16 14.49 17.68
C ARG A 320 28.92 14.48 16.78
N LEU A 321 27.77 14.16 17.33
CA LEU A 321 26.51 14.31 16.60
C LEU A 321 26.18 15.80 16.46
N PRO A 322 25.76 16.26 15.28
CA PRO A 322 25.40 17.65 15.03
C PRO A 322 24.31 18.13 16.01
N ASP A 323 24.55 19.24 16.65
CA ASP A 323 23.61 19.86 17.60
C ASP A 323 23.22 21.25 17.09
N PHE A 324 22.27 21.29 16.16
CA PHE A 324 21.67 22.54 15.75
C PHE A 324 20.50 22.85 16.67
N ALA A 325 20.51 24.06 17.26
CA ALA A 325 19.39 24.49 18.07
C ALA A 325 18.09 24.43 17.27
N PRO A 326 17.01 23.81 17.82
CA PRO A 326 15.73 23.82 17.16
C PRO A 326 15.30 25.26 16.90
N ARG A 327 14.87 25.55 15.67
CA ARG A 327 14.31 26.86 15.33
C ARG A 327 13.08 27.14 16.22
N VAL A 328 12.94 28.41 16.60
CA VAL A 328 11.72 28.85 17.28
C VAL A 328 10.55 28.63 16.36
N PRO A 329 9.50 27.89 16.81
CA PRO A 329 8.33 27.63 16.00
C PRO A 329 7.68 28.92 15.54
N SER A 330 7.42 29.05 14.25
CA SER A 330 6.70 30.16 13.66
C SER A 330 5.55 29.63 12.78
N PRO A 331 4.29 29.79 13.23
CA PRO A 331 3.14 29.36 12.43
C PRO A 331 3.13 29.95 11.03
N ARG A 332 3.62 31.17 10.85
CA ARG A 332 3.71 31.79 9.52
C ARG A 332 4.70 31.08 8.60
N ILE A 333 5.86 30.65 9.15
CA ILE A 333 6.85 29.90 8.38
C ILE A 333 6.30 28.50 8.06
N ASP A 334 5.65 27.86 9.01
CA ASP A 334 5.06 26.52 8.79
C ASP A 334 3.98 26.57 7.70
N VAL A 335 3.08 27.55 7.73
CA VAL A 335 2.05 27.75 6.68
C VAL A 335 2.70 28.08 5.33
N ALA A 336 3.69 28.98 5.28
CA ALA A 336 4.40 29.30 4.05
C ALA A 336 5.10 28.06 3.46
N THR A 337 5.72 27.25 4.30
CA THR A 337 6.36 26.00 3.87
C THR A 337 5.34 25.01 3.31
N LEU A 338 4.17 24.87 3.96
CA LEU A 338 3.08 24.03 3.45
C LEU A 338 2.60 24.50 2.07
N VAL A 339 2.35 25.80 1.91
CA VAL A 339 1.91 26.36 0.63
C VAL A 339 2.95 26.14 -0.47
N VAL A 340 4.22 26.39 -0.20
CA VAL A 340 5.32 26.16 -1.16
C VAL A 340 5.44 24.67 -1.50
N ALA A 341 5.35 23.77 -0.51
CA ALA A 341 5.41 22.33 -0.73
C ALA A 341 4.24 21.85 -1.61
N LEU A 342 3.02 22.28 -1.32
CA LEU A 342 1.84 21.93 -2.12
C LEU A 342 1.94 22.51 -3.54
N ALA A 343 2.35 23.76 -3.68
CA ALA A 343 2.54 24.37 -5.00
C ALA A 343 3.61 23.64 -5.82
N ALA A 344 4.71 23.22 -5.22
CA ALA A 344 5.75 22.44 -5.87
C ALA A 344 5.24 21.04 -6.31
N ILE A 345 4.49 20.35 -5.46
CA ILE A 345 3.91 19.03 -5.77
C ILE A 345 2.90 19.14 -6.91
N VAL A 346 1.96 20.07 -6.81
CA VAL A 346 0.93 20.27 -7.85
C VAL A 346 1.59 20.72 -9.16
N GLY A 347 2.49 21.69 -9.12
CA GLY A 347 3.21 22.16 -10.30
C GLY A 347 4.02 21.04 -10.96
N ALA A 348 4.77 20.26 -10.19
CA ALA A 348 5.52 19.11 -10.72
C ALA A 348 4.58 18.04 -11.29
N GLY A 349 3.47 17.75 -10.61
CA GLY A 349 2.48 16.76 -11.07
C GLY A 349 1.74 17.18 -12.33
N LEU A 350 1.45 18.46 -12.51
CA LEU A 350 0.76 18.97 -13.71
C LEU A 350 1.67 18.95 -14.96
N VAL A 351 3.00 19.10 -14.79
CA VAL A 351 3.96 19.02 -15.91
C VAL A 351 4.54 17.62 -16.11
N ALA A 352 4.24 16.68 -15.23
CA ALA A 352 4.68 15.29 -15.35
C ALA A 352 4.04 14.63 -16.57
N ARG A 353 4.73 13.65 -17.15
CA ARG A 353 4.14 12.76 -18.16
C ARG A 353 3.33 11.68 -17.43
N GLY A 354 2.05 11.98 -17.16
CA GLY A 354 1.17 11.13 -16.36
C GLY A 354 0.74 9.84 -17.04
N GLU A 355 0.78 9.76 -18.36
CA GLU A 355 0.31 8.59 -19.09
C GLU A 355 1.07 7.32 -18.71
N PRO A 356 0.36 6.20 -18.47
CA PRO A 356 1.00 4.93 -18.18
C PRO A 356 1.77 4.42 -19.41
N ASN A 357 2.90 3.74 -19.15
CA ASN A 357 3.62 3.06 -20.22
C ASN A 357 2.88 1.77 -20.59
N LEU A 358 2.25 1.76 -21.76
CA LEU A 358 1.46 0.63 -22.24
C LEU A 358 2.27 -0.38 -23.09
N THR A 359 3.58 -0.26 -23.21
CA THR A 359 4.40 -1.16 -24.03
C THR A 359 4.37 -2.63 -23.58
N ALA A 360 4.15 -2.88 -22.29
CA ALA A 360 4.01 -4.23 -21.74
C ALA A 360 2.57 -4.77 -21.81
N TYR A 361 1.62 -3.95 -22.22
CA TYR A 361 0.21 -4.31 -22.31
C TYR A 361 -0.21 -4.63 -23.74
N PRO A 362 -1.29 -5.42 -23.93
CA PRO A 362 -1.79 -5.80 -25.24
C PRO A 362 -2.63 -4.69 -25.91
N ALA A 363 -2.15 -3.44 -25.91
CA ALA A 363 -2.89 -2.30 -26.43
C ALA A 363 -3.29 -2.44 -27.91
N GLY A 364 -2.41 -3.02 -28.74
CA GLY A 364 -2.71 -3.28 -30.14
C GLY A 364 -3.73 -4.40 -30.39
N ALA A 365 -4.03 -5.23 -29.39
CA ALA A 365 -5.04 -6.28 -29.51
C ALA A 365 -6.47 -5.77 -29.25
N LEU A 366 -6.65 -4.58 -28.65
CA LEU A 366 -7.95 -4.09 -28.19
C LEU A 366 -9.04 -4.09 -29.30
N SER A 367 -8.69 -3.67 -30.52
CA SER A 367 -9.61 -3.64 -31.65
C SER A 367 -9.97 -5.01 -32.21
N SER A 368 -9.19 -6.03 -31.88
CA SER A 368 -9.36 -7.41 -32.37
C SER A 368 -9.98 -8.33 -31.32
N LEU A 369 -10.23 -7.83 -30.11
CA LEU A 369 -10.85 -8.62 -29.04
C LEU A 369 -12.33 -8.91 -29.37
N PRO A 370 -12.76 -10.18 -29.27
CA PRO A 370 -14.17 -10.51 -29.43
C PRO A 370 -14.97 -9.92 -28.25
N PRO A 371 -16.11 -9.27 -28.51
CA PRO A 371 -17.00 -8.82 -27.44
C PRO A 371 -17.61 -10.00 -26.67
N GLY A 372 -17.93 -9.77 -25.39
CA GLY A 372 -18.53 -10.75 -24.51
C GLY A 372 -17.53 -11.77 -23.93
N PRO A 373 -18.02 -12.78 -23.20
CA PRO A 373 -17.20 -13.73 -22.45
C PRO A 373 -16.39 -14.66 -23.35
N GLY A 374 -15.33 -15.26 -22.81
CA GLY A 374 -14.57 -16.34 -23.47
C GLY A 374 -13.12 -15.98 -23.82
N VAL A 375 -12.63 -14.78 -23.52
CA VAL A 375 -11.20 -14.47 -23.64
C VAL A 375 -10.47 -14.86 -22.36
N VAL A 376 -9.53 -15.80 -22.46
CA VAL A 376 -8.58 -16.13 -21.39
C VAL A 376 -7.40 -15.18 -21.53
N ASN A 377 -7.20 -14.33 -20.55
CA ASN A 377 -6.15 -13.30 -20.53
C ASN A 377 -5.04 -13.61 -19.52
N ASP A 378 -3.87 -13.05 -19.74
CA ASP A 378 -2.79 -13.02 -18.74
C ASP A 378 -3.24 -12.22 -17.50
N TYR A 379 -2.85 -12.68 -16.30
CA TYR A 379 -3.21 -12.07 -15.02
C TYR A 379 -2.86 -10.59 -14.95
N ASP A 380 -1.64 -10.22 -15.38
CA ASP A 380 -1.14 -8.83 -15.30
C ASP A 380 -1.93 -7.87 -16.19
N TRP A 381 -2.71 -8.37 -17.13
CA TRP A 381 -3.47 -7.56 -18.08
C TRP A 381 -4.95 -7.42 -17.74
N GLY A 382 -5.42 -8.15 -16.74
CA GLY A 382 -6.84 -8.14 -16.38
C GLY A 382 -7.36 -6.74 -16.07
N GLY A 383 -6.66 -6.00 -15.20
CA GLY A 383 -7.03 -4.62 -14.86
C GLY A 383 -7.05 -3.70 -16.09
N PHE A 384 -6.02 -3.81 -16.96
CA PHE A 384 -5.94 -3.05 -18.20
C PHE A 384 -7.14 -3.32 -19.12
N LEU A 385 -7.53 -4.58 -19.30
CA LEU A 385 -8.68 -4.96 -20.12
C LEU A 385 -10.01 -4.45 -19.54
N ILE A 386 -10.19 -4.52 -18.22
CA ILE A 386 -11.36 -3.97 -17.53
C ILE A 386 -11.53 -2.48 -17.86
N TRP A 387 -10.42 -1.73 -17.92
CA TRP A 387 -10.46 -0.30 -18.17
C TRP A 387 -10.62 0.06 -19.65
N TYR A 388 -9.84 -0.57 -20.55
CA TYR A 388 -9.76 -0.21 -21.96
C TYR A 388 -10.67 -1.05 -22.87
N ALA A 389 -11.11 -2.23 -22.45
CA ALA A 389 -11.97 -3.14 -23.21
C ALA A 389 -13.19 -3.62 -22.39
N PRO A 390 -14.02 -2.71 -21.84
CA PRO A 390 -15.11 -3.08 -20.94
C PRO A 390 -16.17 -3.99 -21.56
N ALA A 391 -16.24 -4.05 -22.90
CA ALA A 391 -17.13 -4.96 -23.63
C ALA A 391 -16.63 -6.43 -23.64
N THR A 392 -15.40 -6.69 -23.20
CA THR A 392 -14.77 -8.01 -23.14
C THR A 392 -14.45 -8.36 -21.68
N PRO A 393 -15.36 -9.01 -20.94
CA PRO A 393 -15.10 -9.43 -19.57
C PRO A 393 -13.84 -10.29 -19.48
N VAL A 394 -13.06 -10.13 -18.40
CA VAL A 394 -11.78 -10.83 -18.22
C VAL A 394 -11.96 -12.23 -17.64
N PHE A 395 -11.00 -13.13 -17.86
CA PHE A 395 -10.95 -14.41 -17.16
C PHE A 395 -10.44 -14.22 -15.73
N ILE A 396 -9.39 -13.41 -15.57
CA ILE A 396 -8.71 -13.14 -14.29
C ILE A 396 -8.12 -11.75 -14.27
N ASP A 397 -7.99 -11.18 -13.09
CA ASP A 397 -7.33 -9.89 -12.83
C ASP A 397 -6.74 -9.82 -11.41
N GLY A 398 -6.12 -8.69 -11.05
CA GLY A 398 -5.43 -8.48 -9.78
C GLY A 398 -6.30 -8.40 -8.53
N ARG A 399 -7.63 -8.47 -8.62
CA ARG A 399 -8.54 -8.37 -7.47
C ARG A 399 -8.53 -9.56 -6.53
N LEU A 400 -7.91 -10.65 -6.85
CA LEU A 400 -7.76 -11.89 -6.05
C LEU A 400 -9.05 -12.41 -5.41
N PHE A 401 -9.76 -11.55 -4.69
CA PHE A 401 -10.89 -11.93 -3.85
C PHE A 401 -12.03 -12.64 -4.59
N PRO A 402 -12.50 -12.21 -5.77
CA PRO A 402 -13.55 -12.95 -6.46
C PRO A 402 -13.07 -14.29 -7.01
N TYR A 403 -11.76 -14.47 -7.25
CA TYR A 403 -11.18 -15.66 -7.87
C TYR A 403 -10.82 -16.75 -6.86
N THR A 404 -11.74 -17.09 -5.97
CA THR A 404 -11.56 -18.20 -5.03
C THR A 404 -11.94 -19.54 -5.67
N GLY A 405 -11.36 -20.63 -5.15
CA GLY A 405 -11.78 -21.99 -5.52
C GLY A 405 -11.42 -22.38 -6.97
N ASP A 406 -12.43 -22.69 -7.80
CA ASP A 406 -12.22 -23.29 -9.11
C ASP A 406 -11.61 -22.34 -10.14
N ALA A 407 -11.94 -21.06 -10.11
CA ALA A 407 -11.44 -20.11 -11.10
C ALA A 407 -9.93 -19.92 -11.02
N LEU A 408 -9.37 -19.81 -9.82
CA LEU A 408 -7.93 -19.71 -9.62
C LEU A 408 -7.21 -21.00 -9.99
N ARG A 409 -7.73 -22.16 -9.58
CA ARG A 409 -7.17 -23.46 -9.95
C ARG A 409 -7.19 -23.69 -11.46
N ASP A 410 -8.27 -23.30 -12.12
CA ASP A 410 -8.38 -23.38 -13.58
C ASP A 410 -7.33 -22.50 -14.26
N TYR A 411 -7.12 -21.25 -13.77
CA TYR A 411 -6.07 -20.39 -14.28
C TYR A 411 -4.66 -20.98 -14.06
N GLU A 412 -4.37 -21.50 -12.88
CA GLU A 412 -3.09 -22.18 -12.58
C GLU A 412 -2.87 -23.38 -13.51
N THR A 413 -3.93 -24.18 -13.76
CA THR A 413 -3.88 -25.30 -14.70
C THR A 413 -3.57 -24.85 -16.12
N LEU A 414 -4.15 -23.73 -16.56
CA LEU A 414 -3.90 -23.17 -17.90
C LEU A 414 -2.46 -22.68 -18.04
N VAL A 415 -1.97 -21.85 -17.10
CA VAL A 415 -0.64 -21.25 -17.23
C VAL A 415 0.50 -22.24 -17.04
N SER A 416 0.28 -23.32 -16.26
CA SER A 416 1.25 -24.40 -16.06
C SER A 416 1.14 -25.52 -17.09
N LEU A 417 0.17 -25.48 -18.02
CA LEU A 417 -0.19 -26.59 -18.92
C LEU A 417 -0.43 -27.90 -18.17
N GLY A 418 -1.16 -27.82 -17.04
CA GLY A 418 -1.54 -29.02 -16.28
C GLY A 418 -2.30 -30.03 -17.13
N PRO A 419 -2.36 -31.30 -16.75
CA PRO A 419 -2.90 -32.40 -17.62
C PRO A 419 -4.29 -32.13 -18.21
N THR A 420 -5.11 -31.34 -17.51
CA THR A 420 -6.52 -31.08 -17.89
C THR A 420 -6.71 -29.66 -18.50
N TRP A 421 -5.65 -29.00 -18.96
CA TRP A 421 -5.77 -27.63 -19.47
C TRP A 421 -6.75 -27.46 -20.63
N ARG A 422 -6.86 -28.45 -21.52
CA ARG A 422 -7.85 -28.44 -22.63
C ARG A 422 -9.26 -28.57 -22.12
N ASP A 423 -9.49 -29.46 -21.13
CA ASP A 423 -10.80 -29.63 -20.51
C ASP A 423 -11.25 -28.37 -19.78
N VAL A 424 -10.29 -27.63 -19.20
CA VAL A 424 -10.56 -26.31 -18.60
C VAL A 424 -11.03 -25.32 -19.67
N LEU A 425 -10.35 -25.20 -20.81
CA LEU A 425 -10.77 -24.31 -21.90
C LEU A 425 -12.18 -24.69 -22.42
N ALA A 426 -12.42 -26.00 -22.66
CA ALA A 426 -13.70 -26.48 -23.14
C ALA A 426 -14.83 -26.26 -22.12
N ARG A 427 -14.63 -26.66 -20.87
CA ARG A 427 -15.61 -26.50 -19.77
C ARG A 427 -15.95 -25.03 -19.52
N ARG A 428 -14.96 -24.14 -19.58
CA ARG A 428 -15.14 -22.70 -19.42
C ARG A 428 -15.71 -22.02 -20.68
N GLY A 429 -15.73 -22.68 -21.82
CA GLY A 429 -16.19 -22.08 -23.08
C GLY A 429 -15.25 -20.99 -23.60
N ALA A 430 -13.94 -21.22 -23.46
CA ALA A 430 -12.93 -20.30 -23.95
C ALA A 430 -12.97 -20.19 -25.48
N ARG A 431 -12.99 -18.95 -26.01
CA ARG A 431 -13.05 -18.67 -27.45
C ARG A 431 -11.73 -18.10 -27.97
N ALA A 432 -10.97 -17.43 -27.13
CA ALA A 432 -9.70 -16.83 -27.48
C ALA A 432 -8.71 -16.86 -26.31
N LEU A 433 -7.42 -16.84 -26.64
CA LEU A 433 -6.33 -16.68 -25.67
C LEU A 433 -5.57 -15.41 -25.98
N LEU A 434 -5.48 -14.52 -25.00
CA LEU A 434 -4.63 -13.31 -25.04
C LEU A 434 -3.54 -13.49 -24.01
N VAL A 435 -2.33 -13.86 -24.46
CA VAL A 435 -1.24 -14.31 -23.59
C VAL A 435 0.11 -13.76 -24.05
N LYS A 436 1.11 -13.80 -23.17
CA LYS A 436 2.49 -13.43 -23.50
C LYS A 436 3.07 -14.42 -24.53
N PRO A 437 3.80 -13.98 -25.57
CA PRO A 437 4.27 -14.84 -26.65
C PRO A 437 5.15 -16.01 -26.20
N GLY A 438 5.95 -15.83 -25.13
CA GLY A 438 6.81 -16.85 -24.55
C GLY A 438 6.15 -17.72 -23.47
N SER A 439 4.86 -17.52 -23.16
CA SER A 439 4.18 -18.32 -22.15
C SER A 439 4.03 -19.79 -22.61
N PRO A 440 4.04 -20.77 -21.69
CA PRO A 440 3.85 -22.18 -22.05
C PRO A 440 2.58 -22.40 -22.88
N LEU A 441 1.50 -21.70 -22.54
CA LEU A 441 0.23 -21.80 -23.25
C LEU A 441 0.31 -21.27 -24.69
N ALA A 442 1.03 -20.16 -24.91
CA ALA A 442 1.26 -19.60 -26.26
C ALA A 442 2.11 -20.53 -27.12
N VAL A 443 3.21 -21.06 -26.57
CA VAL A 443 4.05 -22.04 -27.27
C VAL A 443 3.23 -23.26 -27.66
N ARG A 444 2.44 -23.78 -26.73
CA ARG A 444 1.60 -24.96 -27.00
C ARG A 444 0.51 -24.69 -28.03
N ALA A 445 -0.10 -23.52 -28.03
CA ALA A 445 -1.09 -23.14 -29.03
C ALA A 445 -0.48 -23.08 -30.44
N ARG A 446 0.76 -22.56 -30.57
CA ARG A 446 1.51 -22.56 -31.84
C ARG A 446 1.82 -23.97 -32.32
N ASP A 447 2.33 -24.86 -31.45
CA ASP A 447 2.63 -26.25 -31.77
C ASP A 447 1.40 -27.00 -32.29
N LEU A 448 0.22 -26.62 -31.80
CA LEU A 448 -1.07 -27.20 -32.21
C LEU A 448 -1.65 -26.51 -33.47
N GLY A 449 -0.98 -25.51 -34.03
CA GLY A 449 -1.42 -24.81 -35.21
C GLY A 449 -2.64 -23.91 -35.02
N TRP A 450 -2.84 -23.35 -33.82
CA TRP A 450 -3.98 -22.47 -33.58
C TRP A 450 -3.86 -21.17 -34.37
N SER A 451 -4.98 -20.67 -34.86
CA SER A 451 -5.03 -19.42 -35.64
C SER A 451 -4.68 -18.20 -34.79
N ILE A 452 -3.70 -17.43 -35.25
CA ILE A 452 -3.32 -16.16 -34.65
C ILE A 452 -4.17 -15.05 -35.30
N VAL A 453 -4.83 -14.24 -34.48
CA VAL A 453 -5.58 -13.05 -34.90
C VAL A 453 -4.68 -11.85 -35.04
N THR A 454 -3.85 -11.61 -34.01
CA THR A 454 -2.87 -10.52 -33.96
C THR A 454 -1.75 -10.87 -33.00
N GLU A 455 -0.58 -10.33 -33.26
CA GLU A 455 0.62 -10.61 -32.48
C GLU A 455 1.57 -9.40 -32.45
N SER A 456 2.29 -9.25 -31.35
CA SER A 456 3.40 -8.29 -31.19
C SER A 456 4.50 -8.90 -30.30
N ALA A 457 5.53 -8.12 -30.01
CA ALA A 457 6.57 -8.54 -29.08
C ALA A 457 6.05 -8.78 -27.66
N SER A 458 4.96 -8.13 -27.25
CA SER A 458 4.41 -8.21 -25.88
C SER A 458 3.23 -9.17 -25.75
N TYR A 459 2.48 -9.44 -26.81
CA TYR A 459 1.27 -10.28 -26.74
C TYR A 459 1.04 -11.10 -28.00
N VAL A 460 0.21 -12.16 -27.87
CA VAL A 460 -0.39 -12.89 -28.98
C VAL A 460 -1.84 -13.22 -28.65
N LEU A 461 -2.73 -13.03 -29.63
CA LEU A 461 -4.16 -13.38 -29.56
C LEU A 461 -4.45 -14.56 -30.47
N PHE A 462 -4.83 -15.69 -29.89
CA PHE A 462 -5.25 -16.90 -30.61
C PHE A 462 -6.75 -17.07 -30.57
N ILE A 463 -7.29 -17.72 -31.61
CA ILE A 463 -8.63 -18.35 -31.57
C ILE A 463 -8.48 -19.74 -30.95
N VAL A 464 -9.30 -20.05 -29.97
CA VAL A 464 -9.41 -21.41 -29.42
C VAL A 464 -10.26 -22.23 -30.38
N PRO A 465 -9.75 -23.33 -30.96
CA PRO A 465 -10.53 -24.22 -31.81
C PRO A 465 -11.71 -24.82 -31.03
N ASN A 466 -12.88 -24.82 -31.62
CA ASN A 466 -14.02 -25.53 -31.01
C ASN A 466 -13.62 -27.01 -30.82
N SER A 467 -13.65 -27.49 -29.60
CA SER A 467 -13.52 -28.92 -29.31
C SER A 467 -14.67 -29.65 -29.97
N ARG A 468 -14.40 -30.27 -31.12
CA ARG A 468 -15.33 -31.28 -31.70
C ARG A 468 -15.23 -32.53 -30.89
#